data_4bc412382d81e1dc3978bf515908d425
#
_entry.id   4bc412382d81e1dc3978bf515908d425
#
_cell.length_a   1.000
_cell.length_b   1.000
_cell.length_c   1.000
_cell.angle_alpha   90.00
_cell.angle_beta   90.00
_cell.angle_gamma   90.00
#
_symmetry.space_group_name_H-M   'P 1'
#
loop_
_entity.id
_entity.type
_entity.pdbx_description
1 polymer ?
#
loop_
_entity_poly.entity_id
_entity_poly.type
_entity_poly.pdbx_seq_one_letter_code
_entity_poly.pdbx_strand_id
1 'polypeptide(L)'
;MGELKGTSVEITCLHTAALHVPRLSALFEAEGWEGRVAHIVRPDLLARAQAGGPEAVRGEVSQIIGSHMAGDALLCSCSTLGPLIESLAAEYARVDRPVMEAAARYKRVMLVICLESTRAATVNLFEACAKAPDVRAHVIMCQTAWSLFEEADMAGFYAAIAQDVVAGMDVLADTDCIVLAQASMDGAAALLSELRVPVMTTPVLAVRRAIDVARHQHIQPAAPSS
;
A
#
# COMPACT_ATOMS: atom_id res chain seq x y z
N MET A 1 3.64 -37.84 24.24
CA MET A 1 4.03 -37.21 22.96
C MET A 1 3.13 -36.02 22.80
N GLY A 2 3.53 -34.85 23.31
CA GLY A 2 2.76 -33.62 23.22
C GLY A 2 2.96 -33.02 21.82
N GLU A 3 1.88 -32.92 21.03
CA GLU A 3 1.86 -32.12 19.82
C GLU A 3 2.20 -30.68 20.22
N LEU A 4 3.35 -30.20 19.79
CA LEU A 4 3.61 -28.77 19.73
C LEU A 4 2.58 -28.20 18.76
N LYS A 5 1.52 -27.55 19.30
CA LYS A 5 0.68 -26.65 18.51
C LYS A 5 1.60 -25.55 17.99
N GLY A 6 2.08 -25.75 16.77
CA GLY A 6 2.73 -24.67 16.03
C GLY A 6 1.73 -23.54 15.93
N THR A 7 1.99 -22.41 16.59
CA THR A 7 1.27 -21.18 16.36
C THR A 7 1.49 -20.82 14.90
N SER A 8 0.46 -20.99 14.07
CA SER A 8 0.53 -20.61 12.66
C SER A 8 0.76 -19.10 12.59
N VAL A 9 1.83 -18.70 11.92
CA VAL A 9 2.15 -17.27 11.72
C VAL A 9 0.97 -16.58 11.03
N GLU A 10 0.55 -15.45 11.57
CA GLU A 10 -0.57 -14.68 11.04
C GLU A 10 -0.09 -13.33 10.50
N ILE A 11 -0.58 -12.92 9.33
CA ILE A 11 -0.44 -11.56 8.81
C ILE A 11 -1.80 -10.88 8.94
N THR A 12 -1.85 -9.77 9.65
CA THR A 12 -3.08 -8.96 9.77
C THR A 12 -3.08 -7.87 8.71
N CYS A 13 -4.15 -7.81 7.92
CA CYS A 13 -4.37 -6.77 6.92
C CYS A 13 -5.44 -5.78 7.38
N LEU A 14 -5.10 -4.50 7.51
CA LEU A 14 -6.04 -3.41 7.79
C LEU A 14 -6.45 -2.73 6.48
N HIS A 15 -7.74 -2.72 6.20
CA HIS A 15 -8.34 -2.15 4.99
C HIS A 15 -9.34 -1.05 5.31
N THR A 16 -9.42 -0.07 4.42
CA THR A 16 -10.50 0.94 4.41
C THR A 16 -11.49 0.72 3.26
N ALA A 17 -11.32 -0.35 2.47
CA ALA A 17 -12.27 -0.77 1.45
C ALA A 17 -12.30 -2.31 1.36
N ALA A 18 -13.50 -2.90 1.34
CA ALA A 18 -13.70 -4.35 1.36
C ALA A 18 -13.13 -5.06 0.12
N LEU A 19 -13.08 -4.38 -1.02
CA LEU A 19 -12.56 -4.96 -2.27
C LEU A 19 -11.07 -5.38 -2.19
N HIS A 20 -10.31 -4.86 -1.23
CA HIS A 20 -8.92 -5.28 -1.02
C HIS A 20 -8.80 -6.68 -0.43
N VAL A 21 -9.83 -7.19 0.25
CA VAL A 21 -9.82 -8.51 0.90
C VAL A 21 -9.52 -9.63 -0.12
N PRO A 22 -10.39 -9.88 -1.12
CA PRO A 22 -10.16 -10.99 -2.07
C PRO A 22 -8.87 -10.79 -2.87
N ARG A 23 -8.51 -9.55 -3.15
CA ARG A 23 -7.32 -9.22 -3.92
C ARG A 23 -6.03 -9.54 -3.17
N LEU A 24 -5.89 -9.08 -1.90
CA LEU A 24 -4.70 -9.38 -1.13
C LEU A 24 -4.64 -10.86 -0.76
N SER A 25 -5.78 -11.51 -0.46
CA SER A 25 -5.82 -12.97 -0.25
C SER A 25 -5.22 -13.72 -1.44
N ALA A 26 -5.65 -13.40 -2.67
CA ALA A 26 -5.12 -14.03 -3.88
C ALA A 26 -3.61 -13.74 -4.09
N LEU A 27 -3.14 -12.54 -3.72
CA LEU A 27 -1.72 -12.20 -3.80
C LEU A 27 -0.88 -12.97 -2.76
N PHE A 28 -1.35 -13.12 -1.53
CA PHE A 28 -0.67 -13.94 -0.52
C PHE A 28 -0.55 -15.40 -0.97
N GLU A 29 -1.62 -15.96 -1.54
CA GLU A 29 -1.61 -17.31 -2.11
C GLU A 29 -0.62 -17.42 -3.28
N ALA A 30 -0.64 -16.47 -4.22
CA ALA A 30 0.26 -16.44 -5.37
C ALA A 30 1.75 -16.30 -4.97
N GLU A 31 2.04 -15.60 -3.86
CA GLU A 31 3.40 -15.45 -3.30
C GLU A 31 3.79 -16.62 -2.36
N GLY A 32 2.99 -17.69 -2.30
CA GLY A 32 3.29 -18.90 -1.55
C GLY A 32 3.25 -18.72 -0.03
N TRP A 33 2.34 -17.88 0.48
CA TRP A 33 2.11 -17.77 1.91
C TRP A 33 1.20 -18.89 2.40
N GLU A 34 1.70 -19.73 3.30
CA GLU A 34 0.97 -20.86 3.89
C GLU A 34 0.38 -20.55 5.27
N GLY A 35 0.75 -19.38 5.84
CA GLY A 35 0.24 -18.92 7.12
C GLY A 35 -1.16 -18.32 7.00
N ARG A 36 -1.71 -17.92 8.15
CA ARG A 36 -3.03 -17.27 8.19
C ARG A 36 -2.93 -15.81 7.73
N VAL A 37 -3.99 -15.33 7.04
CA VAL A 37 -4.19 -13.92 6.75
C VAL A 37 -5.51 -13.48 7.37
N ALA A 38 -5.46 -12.54 8.31
CA ALA A 38 -6.65 -11.92 8.91
C ALA A 38 -6.92 -10.58 8.22
N HIS A 39 -8.18 -10.30 7.90
CA HIS A 39 -8.58 -9.06 7.27
C HIS A 39 -9.52 -8.26 8.18
N ILE A 40 -9.13 -7.02 8.48
CA ILE A 40 -9.92 -6.05 9.24
C ILE A 40 -10.35 -4.96 8.26
N VAL A 41 -11.67 -4.77 8.09
CA VAL A 41 -12.22 -3.79 7.14
C VAL A 41 -12.90 -2.66 7.92
N ARG A 42 -12.36 -1.44 7.82
CA ARG A 42 -12.80 -0.25 8.56
C ARG A 42 -12.92 0.97 7.63
N PRO A 43 -14.00 1.06 6.82
CA PRO A 43 -14.24 2.19 5.91
C PRO A 43 -14.39 3.53 6.65
N ASP A 44 -14.92 3.49 7.87
CA ASP A 44 -15.09 4.64 8.74
C ASP A 44 -13.76 5.36 9.06
N LEU A 45 -12.65 4.61 9.13
CA LEU A 45 -11.33 5.21 9.38
C LEU A 45 -10.89 6.12 8.23
N LEU A 46 -11.16 5.75 6.97
CA LEU A 46 -10.84 6.61 5.83
C LEU A 46 -11.70 7.87 5.83
N ALA A 47 -13.02 7.73 6.00
CA ALA A 47 -13.94 8.86 6.01
C ALA A 47 -13.56 9.89 7.10
N ARG A 48 -13.25 9.42 8.32
CA ARG A 48 -12.82 10.29 9.43
C ARG A 48 -11.43 10.89 9.21
N ALA A 49 -10.50 10.13 8.63
CA ALA A 49 -9.17 10.65 8.29
C ALA A 49 -9.24 11.71 7.18
N GLN A 50 -10.14 11.58 6.23
CA GLN A 50 -10.39 12.60 5.19
C GLN A 50 -10.98 13.89 5.79
N ALA A 51 -11.89 13.77 6.77
CA ALA A 51 -12.55 14.90 7.41
C ALA A 51 -11.65 15.64 8.41
N GLY A 52 -10.85 14.92 9.20
CA GLY A 52 -10.10 15.49 10.34
C GLY A 52 -8.59 15.20 10.34
N GLY A 53 -8.06 14.65 9.26
CA GLY A 53 -6.68 14.18 9.18
C GLY A 53 -6.48 12.78 9.81
N PRO A 54 -5.36 12.08 9.49
CA PRO A 54 -5.10 10.73 10.01
C PRO A 54 -5.06 10.63 11.53
N GLU A 55 -4.68 11.70 12.23
CA GLU A 55 -4.63 11.74 13.70
C GLU A 55 -6.01 11.61 14.35
N ALA A 56 -7.09 11.95 13.64
CA ALA A 56 -8.47 11.80 14.15
C ALA A 56 -8.87 10.34 14.43
N VAL A 57 -8.12 9.39 13.92
CA VAL A 57 -8.36 7.94 14.07
C VAL A 57 -7.24 7.21 14.82
N ARG A 58 -6.27 7.95 15.41
CA ARG A 58 -5.11 7.38 16.12
C ARG A 58 -5.49 6.37 17.19
N GLY A 59 -6.49 6.69 18.02
CA GLY A 59 -6.92 5.82 19.13
C GLY A 59 -7.38 4.44 18.64
N GLU A 60 -8.25 4.42 17.64
CA GLU A 60 -8.79 3.17 17.07
C GLU A 60 -7.74 2.37 16.33
N VAL A 61 -6.88 3.04 15.55
CA VAL A 61 -5.78 2.36 14.84
C VAL A 61 -4.80 1.78 15.86
N SER A 62 -4.45 2.51 16.92
CA SER A 62 -3.60 2.01 18.01
C SER A 62 -4.21 0.79 18.71
N GLN A 63 -5.51 0.80 18.96
CA GLN A 63 -6.23 -0.32 19.55
C GLN A 63 -6.23 -1.55 18.62
N ILE A 64 -6.47 -1.36 17.32
CA ILE A 64 -6.40 -2.44 16.31
C ILE A 64 -5.00 -3.05 16.30
N ILE A 65 -3.97 -2.23 16.24
CA ILE A 65 -2.57 -2.68 16.28
C ILE A 65 -2.34 -3.49 17.59
N GLY A 66 -2.65 -2.93 18.75
CA GLY A 66 -2.41 -3.57 20.04
C GLY A 66 -3.15 -4.89 20.25
N SER A 67 -4.35 -5.05 19.67
CA SER A 67 -5.15 -6.28 19.82
C SER A 67 -4.74 -7.42 18.86
N HIS A 68 -3.95 -7.14 17.81
CA HIS A 68 -3.59 -8.13 16.79
C HIS A 68 -2.06 -8.39 16.72
N MET A 69 -1.33 -7.92 17.73
CA MET A 69 0.13 -7.84 17.72
C MET A 69 0.85 -8.94 18.52
N ALA A 70 0.28 -10.10 18.65
CA ALA A 70 0.93 -11.18 19.40
C ALA A 70 2.09 -11.87 18.62
N GLY A 71 2.82 -11.15 17.78
CA GLY A 71 4.03 -11.65 17.11
C GLY A 71 3.98 -11.71 15.59
N ASP A 72 2.99 -11.09 14.97
CA ASP A 72 2.71 -11.25 13.56
C ASP A 72 2.85 -9.92 12.79
N ALA A 73 2.95 -9.97 11.45
CA ALA A 73 3.09 -8.79 10.63
C ALA A 73 1.74 -8.10 10.37
N LEU A 74 1.74 -6.76 10.30
CA LEU A 74 0.59 -5.96 9.87
C LEU A 74 0.84 -5.36 8.48
N LEU A 75 -0.14 -5.42 7.59
CA LEU A 75 -0.16 -4.71 6.32
C LEU A 75 -1.36 -3.76 6.26
N CYS A 76 -1.13 -2.45 6.19
CA CYS A 76 -2.19 -1.47 5.98
C CYS A 76 -2.29 -1.12 4.50
N SER A 77 -3.43 -1.40 3.87
CA SER A 77 -3.66 -1.13 2.44
C SER A 77 -4.10 0.32 2.13
N CYS A 78 -4.20 1.17 3.13
CA CYS A 78 -4.65 2.56 2.99
C CYS A 78 -3.48 3.55 3.07
N SER A 79 -3.12 4.18 1.95
CA SER A 79 -2.04 5.17 1.90
C SER A 79 -2.34 6.43 2.72
N THR A 80 -3.62 6.82 2.86
CA THR A 80 -4.02 7.96 3.73
C THR A 80 -3.64 7.70 5.19
N LEU A 81 -3.77 6.46 5.67
CA LEU A 81 -3.40 6.07 7.04
C LEU A 81 -1.90 5.76 7.19
N GLY A 82 -1.16 5.66 6.09
CA GLY A 82 0.24 5.27 6.06
C GLY A 82 1.13 5.98 7.09
N PRO A 83 1.16 7.33 7.15
CA PRO A 83 1.98 8.06 8.12
C PRO A 83 1.63 7.73 9.57
N LEU A 84 0.34 7.56 9.86
CA LEU A 84 -0.13 7.17 11.19
C LEU A 84 0.34 5.76 11.56
N ILE A 85 0.20 4.80 10.64
CA ILE A 85 0.68 3.42 10.82
C ILE A 85 2.17 3.41 11.14
N GLU A 86 2.98 4.14 10.39
CA GLU A 86 4.43 4.23 10.64
C GLU A 86 4.77 4.86 12.00
N SER A 87 3.98 5.85 12.44
CA SER A 87 4.21 6.49 13.75
C SER A 87 3.85 5.59 14.93
N LEU A 88 2.96 4.62 14.74
CA LEU A 88 2.51 3.69 15.79
C LEU A 88 3.34 2.42 15.82
N ALA A 89 3.88 2.02 14.67
CA ALA A 89 4.59 0.77 14.54
C ALA A 89 5.52 0.81 13.32
N ALA A 90 6.74 1.27 13.50
CA ALA A 90 7.75 1.46 12.44
C ALA A 90 8.08 0.18 11.63
N GLU A 91 7.81 -0.98 12.18
CA GLU A 91 8.14 -2.28 11.57
C GLU A 91 7.04 -2.81 10.64
N TYR A 92 5.89 -2.12 10.56
CA TYR A 92 4.78 -2.59 9.76
C TYR A 92 4.79 -2.05 8.34
N ALA A 93 4.34 -2.92 7.43
CA ALA A 93 4.34 -2.57 6.04
C ALA A 93 3.18 -1.62 5.71
N ARG A 94 3.49 -0.39 5.33
CA ARG A 94 2.60 0.41 4.49
C ARG A 94 2.55 -0.24 3.11
N VAL A 95 1.36 -0.29 2.49
CA VAL A 95 1.21 -0.83 1.14
C VAL A 95 2.05 -0.10 0.09
N ASP A 96 2.30 1.18 0.29
CA ASP A 96 2.98 2.07 -0.68
C ASP A 96 4.50 2.18 -0.45
N ARG A 97 5.04 1.86 0.73
CA ARG A 97 6.47 2.00 1.01
C ARG A 97 7.37 1.18 0.08
N PRO A 98 7.15 -0.13 -0.13
CA PRO A 98 8.04 -0.94 -0.96
C PRO A 98 8.12 -0.47 -2.42
N VAL A 99 7.01 0.02 -2.99
CA VAL A 99 7.02 0.55 -4.35
C VAL A 99 7.74 1.90 -4.42
N MET A 100 7.62 2.75 -3.40
CA MET A 100 8.35 4.02 -3.35
C MET A 100 9.86 3.81 -3.22
N GLU A 101 10.30 2.85 -2.41
CA GLU A 101 11.71 2.44 -2.32
C GLU A 101 12.25 1.91 -3.65
N ALA A 102 11.45 1.17 -4.41
CA ALA A 102 11.82 0.69 -5.74
C ALA A 102 11.87 1.83 -6.76
N ALA A 103 10.86 2.71 -6.76
CA ALA A 103 10.75 3.84 -7.68
C ALA A 103 11.82 4.92 -7.44
N ALA A 104 12.29 5.09 -6.21
CA ALA A 104 13.35 6.03 -5.85
C ALA A 104 14.73 5.73 -6.51
N ARG A 105 14.83 4.63 -7.23
CA ARG A 105 16.01 4.29 -8.07
C ARG A 105 15.98 4.95 -9.45
N TYR A 106 14.83 5.50 -9.85
CA TYR A 106 14.60 6.21 -11.09
C TYR A 106 14.74 7.71 -10.86
N LYS A 107 15.05 8.47 -11.91
CA LYS A 107 15.31 9.92 -11.78
C LYS A 107 14.04 10.76 -11.90
N ARG A 108 13.13 10.37 -12.78
CA ARG A 108 11.90 11.12 -13.07
C ARG A 108 10.69 10.21 -12.95
N VAL A 109 10.06 10.28 -11.79
CA VAL A 109 8.98 9.39 -11.40
C VAL A 109 7.65 10.11 -11.52
N MET A 110 6.69 9.49 -12.22
CA MET A 110 5.30 9.90 -12.23
C MET A 110 4.56 9.18 -11.11
N LEU A 111 4.12 9.92 -10.09
CA LEU A 111 3.28 9.40 -8.99
C LEU A 111 1.81 9.63 -9.34
N VAL A 112 1.06 8.56 -9.54
CA VAL A 112 -0.35 8.60 -9.92
C VAL A 112 -1.22 8.35 -8.69
N ILE A 113 -2.12 9.27 -8.40
CA ILE A 113 -3.07 9.21 -7.28
C ILE A 113 -4.48 9.58 -7.73
N CYS A 114 -5.51 9.12 -7.02
CA CYS A 114 -6.91 9.48 -7.27
C CYS A 114 -7.62 10.10 -6.07
N LEU A 115 -6.93 10.25 -4.93
CA LEU A 115 -7.45 10.90 -3.72
C LEU A 115 -6.51 12.01 -3.26
N GLU A 116 -7.02 13.23 -3.11
CA GLU A 116 -6.22 14.35 -2.61
C GLU A 116 -5.70 14.09 -1.19
N SER A 117 -6.46 13.37 -0.36
CA SER A 117 -6.04 12.99 1.00
C SER A 117 -4.76 12.12 1.04
N THR A 118 -4.38 11.49 -0.09
CA THR A 118 -3.14 10.70 -0.17
C THR A 118 -1.95 11.51 -0.68
N ARG A 119 -2.14 12.68 -1.28
CA ARG A 119 -1.09 13.46 -1.94
C ARG A 119 0.12 13.69 -1.04
N ALA A 120 -0.11 14.34 0.11
CA ALA A 120 0.99 14.65 1.02
C ALA A 120 1.69 13.39 1.54
N ALA A 121 0.92 12.36 1.92
CA ALA A 121 1.46 11.10 2.40
C ALA A 121 2.32 10.38 1.34
N THR A 122 1.90 10.42 0.07
CA THR A 122 2.58 9.81 -1.08
C THR A 122 3.87 10.56 -1.42
N VAL A 123 3.80 11.90 -1.54
CA VAL A 123 4.96 12.74 -1.89
C VAL A 123 6.01 12.66 -0.79
N ASN A 124 5.64 12.88 0.47
CA ASN A 124 6.57 12.83 1.60
C ASN A 124 7.26 11.46 1.72
N LEU A 125 6.51 10.37 1.47
CA LEU A 125 7.11 9.04 1.48
C LEU A 125 8.11 8.86 0.35
N PHE A 126 7.77 9.28 -0.87
CA PHE A 126 8.69 9.19 -2.00
C PHE A 126 9.96 10.01 -1.74
N GLU A 127 9.84 11.25 -1.27
CA GLU A 127 10.97 12.12 -0.92
C GLU A 127 11.86 11.51 0.18
N ALA A 128 11.24 10.86 1.18
CA ALA A 128 12.01 10.13 2.21
C ALA A 128 12.77 8.92 1.67
N CYS A 129 12.29 8.30 0.58
CA CYS A 129 12.96 7.20 -0.10
C CYS A 129 14.02 7.68 -1.11
N ALA A 130 13.80 8.84 -1.74
CA ALA A 130 14.64 9.42 -2.77
C ALA A 130 15.89 10.10 -2.17
N LYS A 131 16.95 9.33 -1.96
CA LYS A 131 18.19 9.84 -1.33
C LYS A 131 19.08 10.67 -2.28
N ALA A 132 18.94 10.49 -3.58
CA ALA A 132 19.76 11.19 -4.57
C ALA A 132 19.14 12.57 -4.92
N PRO A 133 19.94 13.65 -5.00
CA PRO A 133 19.42 15.01 -5.18
C PRO A 133 18.85 15.29 -6.58
N ASP A 134 19.09 14.41 -7.55
CA ASP A 134 18.61 14.52 -8.93
C ASP A 134 17.34 13.70 -9.20
N VAL A 135 16.81 13.00 -8.20
CA VAL A 135 15.53 12.30 -8.29
C VAL A 135 14.37 13.28 -8.12
N ARG A 136 13.40 13.21 -9.00
CA ARG A 136 12.21 14.09 -9.00
C ARG A 136 10.95 13.26 -9.21
N ALA A 137 9.88 13.68 -8.55
CA ALA A 137 8.55 13.14 -8.78
C ALA A 137 7.58 14.22 -9.28
N HIS A 138 6.71 13.84 -10.21
CA HIS A 138 5.55 14.61 -10.63
C HIS A 138 4.29 13.87 -10.28
N VAL A 139 3.32 14.55 -9.69
CA VAL A 139 2.05 13.95 -9.29
C VAL A 139 1.00 14.17 -10.36
N ILE A 140 0.42 13.09 -10.85
CA ILE A 140 -0.79 13.08 -11.68
C ILE A 140 -1.97 12.72 -10.78
N MET A 141 -2.97 13.61 -10.75
CA MET A 141 -4.21 13.41 -10.03
C MET A 141 -5.32 12.97 -11.00
N CYS A 142 -5.77 11.73 -10.85
CA CYS A 142 -6.89 11.18 -11.62
C CYS A 142 -8.21 11.56 -10.93
N GLN A 143 -8.65 12.80 -11.09
CA GLN A 143 -9.76 13.37 -10.32
C GLN A 143 -11.09 12.64 -10.53
N THR A 144 -11.38 12.19 -11.75
CA THR A 144 -12.64 11.52 -12.10
C THR A 144 -12.65 10.03 -11.75
N ALA A 145 -11.48 9.44 -11.48
CA ALA A 145 -11.39 8.00 -11.25
C ALA A 145 -12.06 7.59 -9.94
N TRP A 146 -11.94 8.39 -8.87
CA TRP A 146 -12.41 7.96 -7.56
C TRP A 146 -13.92 7.74 -7.47
N SER A 147 -14.75 8.55 -8.16
CA SER A 147 -16.21 8.33 -8.20
C SER A 147 -16.57 6.99 -8.83
N LEU A 148 -15.86 6.57 -9.88
CA LEU A 148 -16.06 5.26 -10.51
C LEU A 148 -15.70 4.10 -9.55
N PHE A 149 -14.67 4.29 -8.74
CA PHE A 149 -14.33 3.33 -7.69
C PHE A 149 -15.44 3.23 -6.62
N GLU A 150 -16.00 4.35 -6.17
CA GLU A 150 -17.10 4.38 -5.19
C GLU A 150 -18.39 3.75 -5.75
N GLU A 151 -18.61 3.85 -7.05
CA GLU A 151 -19.72 3.23 -7.79
C GLU A 151 -19.45 1.74 -8.11
N ALA A 152 -18.30 1.21 -7.71
CA ALA A 152 -17.83 -0.14 -8.03
C ALA A 152 -17.67 -0.42 -9.54
N ASP A 153 -17.59 0.62 -10.39
CA ASP A 153 -17.22 0.51 -11.80
C ASP A 153 -15.68 0.39 -11.93
N MET A 154 -15.17 -0.82 -11.66
CA MET A 154 -13.73 -1.06 -11.72
C MET A 154 -13.15 -0.96 -13.13
N ALA A 155 -13.93 -1.26 -14.16
CA ALA A 155 -13.47 -1.14 -15.55
C ALA A 155 -13.31 0.35 -15.94
N GLY A 156 -14.30 1.17 -15.65
CA GLY A 156 -14.23 2.63 -15.83
C GLY A 156 -13.13 3.26 -15.00
N PHE A 157 -12.96 2.83 -13.74
CA PHE A 157 -11.89 3.29 -12.84
C PHE A 157 -10.50 3.08 -13.44
N TYR A 158 -10.20 1.87 -13.93
CA TYR A 158 -8.90 1.57 -14.54
C TYR A 158 -8.71 2.30 -15.87
N ALA A 159 -9.76 2.42 -16.69
CA ALA A 159 -9.70 3.14 -17.96
C ALA A 159 -9.42 4.63 -17.74
N ALA A 160 -10.08 5.28 -16.79
CA ALA A 160 -9.84 6.69 -16.45
C ALA A 160 -8.40 6.92 -15.99
N ILE A 161 -7.85 6.06 -15.12
CA ILE A 161 -6.45 6.12 -14.67
C ILE A 161 -5.50 5.99 -15.88
N ALA A 162 -5.72 4.99 -16.73
CA ALA A 162 -4.87 4.77 -17.91
C ALA A 162 -4.88 5.97 -18.84
N GLN A 163 -6.04 6.59 -19.08
CA GLN A 163 -6.17 7.79 -19.90
C GLN A 163 -5.37 8.96 -19.31
N ASP A 164 -5.51 9.24 -18.01
CA ASP A 164 -4.79 10.32 -17.33
C ASP A 164 -3.28 10.11 -17.34
N VAL A 165 -2.83 8.85 -17.17
CA VAL A 165 -1.41 8.48 -17.26
C VAL A 165 -0.86 8.74 -18.66
N VAL A 166 -1.56 8.29 -19.72
CA VAL A 166 -1.12 8.51 -21.10
C VAL A 166 -1.05 10.00 -21.40
N ALA A 167 -2.07 10.78 -21.03
CA ALA A 167 -2.05 12.23 -21.18
C ALA A 167 -0.89 12.89 -20.39
N GLY A 168 -0.61 12.37 -19.21
CA GLY A 168 0.54 12.82 -18.39
C GLY A 168 1.88 12.53 -19.06
N MET A 169 2.02 11.42 -19.77
CA MET A 169 3.24 11.07 -20.52
C MET A 169 3.51 12.02 -21.70
N ASP A 170 2.47 12.56 -22.32
CA ASP A 170 2.61 13.56 -23.38
C ASP A 170 3.21 14.87 -22.86
N VAL A 171 2.91 15.22 -21.60
CA VAL A 171 3.41 16.43 -20.94
C VAL A 171 4.76 16.20 -20.28
N LEU A 172 4.95 15.04 -19.66
CA LEU A 172 6.13 14.62 -18.90
C LEU A 172 6.93 13.57 -19.70
N ALA A 173 7.30 13.91 -20.94
CA ALA A 173 7.92 12.98 -21.89
C ALA A 173 9.26 12.37 -21.42
N ASP A 174 9.88 12.94 -20.41
CA ASP A 174 11.12 12.45 -19.81
C ASP A 174 10.91 11.54 -18.59
N THR A 175 9.65 11.16 -18.28
CA THR A 175 9.33 10.19 -17.24
C THR A 175 10.02 8.85 -17.51
N ASP A 176 10.69 8.30 -16.51
CA ASP A 176 11.41 7.03 -16.61
C ASP A 176 10.85 5.92 -15.69
N CYS A 177 9.84 6.25 -14.86
CA CYS A 177 9.08 5.29 -14.07
C CYS A 177 7.69 5.86 -13.72
N ILE A 178 6.67 5.03 -13.72
CA ILE A 178 5.29 5.35 -13.30
C ILE A 178 4.96 4.52 -12.07
N VAL A 179 4.40 5.15 -11.03
CA VAL A 179 3.92 4.48 -9.82
C VAL A 179 2.41 4.72 -9.68
N LEU A 180 1.62 3.65 -9.74
CA LEU A 180 0.22 3.66 -9.34
C LEU A 180 0.18 3.55 -7.80
N ALA A 181 0.10 4.71 -7.13
CA ALA A 181 0.46 4.84 -5.72
C ALA A 181 -0.60 4.35 -4.72
N GLN A 182 -1.76 3.94 -5.20
CA GLN A 182 -2.83 3.41 -4.34
C GLN A 182 -3.14 1.94 -4.70
N ALA A 183 -3.40 1.12 -3.68
CA ALA A 183 -3.62 -0.32 -3.87
C ALA A 183 -4.82 -0.66 -4.78
N SER A 184 -5.81 0.24 -4.85
CA SER A 184 -6.96 0.09 -5.75
C SER A 184 -6.61 0.20 -7.24
N MET A 185 -5.50 0.86 -7.58
CA MET A 185 -5.16 1.25 -8.95
C MET A 185 -4.41 0.17 -9.74
N ASP A 186 -3.93 -0.91 -9.12
CA ASP A 186 -2.99 -1.85 -9.76
C ASP A 186 -3.57 -2.53 -11.03
N GLY A 187 -4.90 -2.73 -11.11
CA GLY A 187 -5.54 -3.27 -12.31
C GLY A 187 -5.37 -2.37 -13.55
N ALA A 188 -5.15 -1.06 -13.37
CA ALA A 188 -4.87 -0.16 -14.47
C ALA A 188 -3.51 -0.45 -15.15
N ALA A 189 -2.58 -1.11 -14.47
CA ALA A 189 -1.27 -1.46 -15.04
C ALA A 189 -1.38 -2.32 -16.30
N ALA A 190 -2.38 -3.18 -16.38
CA ALA A 190 -2.61 -4.01 -17.58
C ALA A 190 -2.93 -3.16 -18.81
N LEU A 191 -3.63 -2.02 -18.64
CA LEU A 191 -3.97 -1.09 -19.72
C LEU A 191 -2.78 -0.20 -20.14
N LEU A 192 -1.69 -0.21 -19.37
CA LEU A 192 -0.49 0.59 -19.58
C LEU A 192 0.71 -0.27 -20.04
N SER A 193 0.48 -1.53 -20.39
CA SER A 193 1.52 -2.50 -20.78
C SER A 193 2.31 -2.12 -22.03
N GLU A 194 1.73 -1.29 -22.91
CA GLU A 194 2.40 -0.80 -24.12
C GLU A 194 3.36 0.38 -23.88
N LEU A 195 3.36 0.96 -22.68
CA LEU A 195 4.30 2.03 -22.34
C LEU A 195 5.72 1.48 -22.24
N ARG A 196 6.68 2.26 -22.73
CA ARG A 196 8.11 1.87 -22.72
C ARG A 196 8.80 2.07 -21.38
N VAL A 197 8.12 2.62 -20.40
CA VAL A 197 8.61 2.84 -19.04
C VAL A 197 7.96 1.86 -18.08
N PRO A 198 8.63 1.42 -17.01
CA PRO A 198 8.04 0.53 -16.03
C PRO A 198 6.86 1.20 -15.32
N VAL A 199 5.77 0.44 -15.21
CA VAL A 199 4.59 0.80 -14.41
C VAL A 199 4.60 -0.07 -13.17
N MET A 200 4.79 0.55 -12.01
CA MET A 200 4.88 -0.12 -10.72
C MET A 200 3.58 0.03 -9.94
N THR A 201 3.20 -1.02 -9.23
CA THR A 201 2.00 -1.07 -8.39
C THR A 201 2.34 -1.44 -6.96
N THR A 202 1.50 -1.03 -6.01
CA THR A 202 1.78 -1.18 -4.58
C THR A 202 1.59 -2.61 -4.05
N PRO A 203 0.54 -3.38 -4.43
CA PRO A 203 0.12 -4.54 -3.64
C PRO A 203 1.12 -5.69 -3.61
N VAL A 204 1.71 -6.06 -4.75
CA VAL A 204 2.61 -7.22 -4.83
C VAL A 204 3.84 -7.06 -3.96
N LEU A 205 4.51 -5.89 -4.06
CA LEU A 205 5.70 -5.61 -3.27
C LEU A 205 5.40 -5.52 -1.77
N ALA A 206 4.22 -5.02 -1.42
CA ALA A 206 3.78 -4.95 -0.03
C ALA A 206 3.49 -6.33 0.57
N VAL A 207 2.84 -7.22 -0.19
CA VAL A 207 2.60 -8.60 0.23
C VAL A 207 3.92 -9.33 0.45
N ARG A 208 4.87 -9.23 -0.47
CA ARG A 208 6.22 -9.80 -0.30
C ARG A 208 6.90 -9.29 0.96
N ARG A 209 6.87 -7.98 1.19
CA ARG A 209 7.43 -7.37 2.41
C ARG A 209 6.75 -7.91 3.67
N ALA A 210 5.41 -8.02 3.70
CA ALA A 210 4.68 -8.53 4.85
C ALA A 210 5.04 -10.00 5.14
N ILE A 211 5.18 -10.83 4.11
CA ILE A 211 5.64 -12.22 4.23
C ILE A 211 7.06 -12.28 4.81
N ASP A 212 7.98 -11.45 4.31
CA ASP A 212 9.35 -11.42 4.80
C ASP A 212 9.41 -11.01 6.27
N VAL A 213 8.65 -10.00 6.68
CA VAL A 213 8.56 -9.56 8.08
C VAL A 213 8.02 -10.69 8.96
N ALA A 214 6.90 -11.32 8.57
CA ALA A 214 6.29 -12.40 9.31
C ALA A 214 7.25 -13.61 9.49
N ARG A 215 7.96 -13.98 8.44
CA ARG A 215 8.97 -15.07 8.49
C ARG A 215 10.13 -14.75 9.42
N HIS A 216 10.63 -13.51 9.41
CA HIS A 216 11.75 -13.10 10.25
C HIS A 216 11.38 -13.03 11.73
N GLN A 217 10.19 -12.55 12.08
CA GLN A 217 9.72 -12.50 13.47
C GLN A 217 9.53 -13.90 14.06
N HIS A 218 9.14 -14.88 13.27
CA HIS A 218 8.97 -16.25 13.72
C HIS A 218 10.31 -16.97 13.98
N ILE A 219 11.40 -16.53 13.33
CA ILE A 219 12.75 -17.11 13.49
C ILE A 219 13.46 -16.55 14.72
N GLN A 220 13.08 -15.39 15.26
CA GLN A 220 13.63 -14.81 16.48
C GLN A 220 12.69 -15.10 17.67
N PRO A 221 12.94 -16.11 18.51
CA PRO A 221 12.19 -16.27 19.74
C PRO A 221 12.40 -15.03 20.62
N ALA A 222 11.30 -14.50 21.16
CA ALA A 222 11.32 -13.35 22.06
C ALA A 222 12.44 -13.50 23.10
N ALA A 223 13.30 -12.49 23.22
CA ALA A 223 14.31 -12.46 24.27
C ALA A 223 13.61 -12.59 25.64
N PRO A 224 14.10 -13.41 26.55
CA PRO A 224 13.48 -13.57 27.86
C PRO A 224 13.51 -12.21 28.57
N SER A 225 12.31 -11.74 28.98
CA SER A 225 12.14 -10.54 29.82
C SER A 225 12.92 -10.74 31.10
N SER A 226 13.91 -9.88 31.33
CA SER A 226 14.72 -9.78 32.55
C SER A 226 13.93 -9.21 33.71
#